data_c6b5a6df768325aa4c141231adea4e5b
#
_entry.id   c6b5a6df768325aa4c141231adea4e5b
#
_cell.length_a   1.000
_cell.length_b   1.000
_cell.length_c   1.000
_cell.angle_alpha   90.00
_cell.angle_beta   90.00
_cell.angle_gamma   90.00
#
_symmetry.space_group_name_H-M   'P 1'
#
loop_
_entity.id
_entity.type
_entity.pdbx_description
1 polymer ?
#
loop_
_entity_poly.entity_id
_entity_poly.type
_entity_poly.pdbx_seq_one_letter_code
_entity_poly.pdbx_strand_id
1 'polypeptide(L)'
;MAKKKIKEEHIELNGVLGNAYDYHVYSMKFVDYLIAWGIAFALAMVVVMIFFGSAILGIVVGVLLAIKAPGIYAEFRKKQRLKSIREQFRDLLESLSASYSAGRNTPDAFSDATNDMTSIYGEESDIVRELELINTGLKNNINIEVLLQDFAQRCGLDDVTSFANVFEVCNRQGGDLKRVVNQTRDIISDKMEIEMEIETMIAGSKNELNIMMVMPLLIVGMMSGMGISSLGTNTPVIVVIKLVCIGIFVLAYVIGTKITDIKI
;
A
#
# COMPACT_ATOMS: atom_id res chain seq x y z
N MET A 1 21.51 -27.54 -9.45
CA MET A 1 20.05 -27.27 -9.55
C MET A 1 19.87 -25.79 -9.68
N ALA A 2 19.56 -25.28 -10.87
CA ALA A 2 19.45 -23.85 -11.15
C ALA A 2 18.14 -23.32 -10.59
N LYS A 3 18.19 -22.43 -9.59
CA LYS A 3 17.05 -21.63 -9.18
C LYS A 3 16.65 -20.73 -10.36
N LYS A 4 15.55 -21.08 -11.02
CA LYS A 4 14.89 -20.25 -12.03
C LYS A 4 14.45 -18.96 -11.35
N LYS A 5 15.23 -17.88 -11.49
CA LYS A 5 14.81 -16.53 -11.11
C LYS A 5 13.54 -16.22 -11.91
N ILE A 6 12.41 -16.22 -11.25
CA ILE A 6 11.16 -15.70 -11.82
C ILE A 6 11.40 -14.21 -12.02
N LYS A 7 11.54 -13.81 -13.28
CA LYS A 7 11.71 -12.42 -13.70
C LYS A 7 10.44 -11.67 -13.28
N GLU A 8 10.58 -10.78 -12.30
CA GLU A 8 9.51 -9.84 -11.96
C GLU A 8 9.34 -8.92 -13.16
N GLU A 9 8.22 -9.02 -13.84
CA GLU A 9 7.84 -8.08 -14.88
C GLU A 9 7.37 -6.78 -14.18
N HIS A 10 8.33 -5.95 -13.78
CA HIS A 10 8.06 -4.58 -13.40
C HIS A 10 7.83 -3.80 -14.70
N ILE A 11 6.77 -2.99 -14.76
CA ILE A 11 6.61 -2.04 -15.85
C ILE A 11 7.71 -1.01 -15.65
N GLU A 12 8.67 -1.01 -16.57
CA GLU A 12 9.84 -0.15 -16.54
C GLU A 12 9.47 1.15 -17.27
N LEU A 13 9.54 2.27 -16.56
CA LEU A 13 9.61 3.58 -17.20
C LEU A 13 11.02 3.80 -17.72
N ASN A 14 11.16 4.50 -18.85
CA ASN A 14 12.47 4.98 -19.28
C ASN A 14 12.94 6.06 -18.32
N GLY A 15 13.61 5.65 -17.24
CA GLY A 15 14.34 6.56 -16.36
C GLY A 15 15.58 7.12 -17.04
N VAL A 16 16.18 8.15 -16.44
CA VAL A 16 17.40 8.82 -16.96
C VAL A 16 18.57 7.86 -17.20
N LEU A 17 18.61 6.74 -16.48
CA LEU A 17 19.65 5.70 -16.61
C LEU A 17 19.18 4.43 -17.34
N GLY A 18 18.03 4.46 -18.00
CA GLY A 18 17.43 3.29 -18.64
C GLY A 18 16.29 2.70 -17.84
N ASN A 19 16.21 1.36 -17.74
CA ASN A 19 15.11 0.67 -17.09
C ASN A 19 15.08 0.91 -15.58
N ALA A 20 14.15 1.74 -15.12
CA ALA A 20 13.92 2.03 -13.71
C ALA A 20 12.51 1.58 -13.28
N TYR A 21 12.32 1.26 -11.99
CA TYR A 21 11.05 0.77 -11.49
C TYR A 21 10.00 1.90 -11.42
N ASP A 22 8.78 1.59 -11.92
CA ASP A 22 7.61 2.42 -11.69
C ASP A 22 6.89 1.96 -10.42
N TYR A 23 6.81 2.82 -9.42
CA TYR A 23 6.15 2.53 -8.15
C TYR A 23 4.63 2.75 -8.20
N HIS A 24 4.12 3.37 -9.28
CA HIS A 24 2.69 3.56 -9.51
C HIS A 24 1.97 2.28 -9.91
N VAL A 25 2.68 1.31 -10.47
CA VAL A 25 2.11 0.07 -10.97
C VAL A 25 2.63 -1.10 -10.13
N TYR A 26 1.69 -1.82 -9.51
CA TYR A 26 2.01 -3.07 -8.84
C TYR A 26 1.78 -4.23 -9.81
N SER A 27 2.85 -4.87 -10.26
CA SER A 27 2.75 -6.11 -11.04
C SER A 27 2.47 -7.27 -10.08
N MET A 28 1.26 -7.81 -10.15
CA MET A 28 0.84 -8.94 -9.33
C MET A 28 1.56 -10.21 -9.76
N LYS A 29 2.18 -10.91 -8.83
CA LYS A 29 2.69 -12.27 -9.06
C LYS A 29 1.50 -13.23 -9.15
N PHE A 30 1.68 -14.33 -9.88
CA PHE A 30 0.63 -15.37 -9.98
C PHE A 30 0.17 -15.89 -8.60
N VAL A 31 1.07 -15.92 -7.63
CA VAL A 31 0.75 -16.28 -6.25
C VAL A 31 -0.20 -15.25 -5.57
N ASP A 32 -0.01 -13.96 -5.83
CA ASP A 32 -0.87 -12.90 -5.29
C ASP A 32 -2.29 -13.00 -5.86
N TYR A 33 -2.42 -13.36 -7.15
CA TYR A 33 -3.72 -13.65 -7.76
C TYR A 33 -4.42 -14.84 -7.08
N LEU A 34 -3.69 -15.93 -6.82
CA LEU A 34 -4.25 -17.11 -6.15
C LEU A 34 -4.68 -16.81 -4.72
N ILE A 35 -3.89 -16.03 -3.98
CA ILE A 35 -4.20 -15.64 -2.59
C ILE A 35 -5.44 -14.73 -2.58
N ALA A 36 -5.49 -13.69 -3.40
CA ALA A 36 -6.62 -12.77 -3.49
C ALA A 36 -7.90 -13.51 -3.89
N TRP A 37 -7.79 -14.41 -4.86
CA TRP A 37 -8.92 -15.23 -5.34
C TRP A 37 -9.40 -16.22 -4.28
N GLY A 38 -8.46 -16.89 -3.61
CA GLY A 38 -8.75 -17.86 -2.55
C GLY A 38 -9.44 -17.23 -1.34
N ILE A 39 -8.98 -16.07 -0.87
CA ILE A 39 -9.60 -15.35 0.26
C ILE A 39 -11.01 -14.89 -0.11
N ALA A 40 -11.19 -14.25 -1.26
CA ALA A 40 -12.50 -13.76 -1.69
C ALA A 40 -13.49 -14.90 -1.90
N PHE A 41 -13.04 -16.01 -2.51
CA PHE A 41 -13.86 -17.22 -2.69
C PHE A 41 -14.27 -17.84 -1.37
N ALA A 42 -13.33 -18.03 -0.42
CA ALA A 42 -13.60 -18.61 0.89
C ALA A 42 -14.60 -17.77 1.70
N LEU A 43 -14.40 -16.43 1.73
CA LEU A 43 -15.33 -15.51 2.40
C LEU A 43 -16.74 -15.58 1.78
N ALA A 44 -16.85 -15.53 0.47
CA ALA A 44 -18.14 -15.60 -0.21
C ALA A 44 -18.83 -16.93 0.03
N MET A 45 -18.08 -18.05 0.02
CA MET A 45 -18.62 -19.38 0.26
C MET A 45 -19.16 -19.51 1.69
N VAL A 46 -18.42 -19.01 2.69
CA VAL A 46 -18.87 -19.04 4.10
C VAL A 46 -20.17 -18.24 4.27
N VAL A 47 -20.24 -17.02 3.73
CA VAL A 47 -21.44 -16.17 3.84
C VAL A 47 -22.65 -16.84 3.18
N VAL A 48 -22.49 -17.34 1.95
CA VAL A 48 -23.61 -17.97 1.23
C VAL A 48 -24.04 -19.28 1.89
N MET A 49 -23.09 -20.06 2.42
CA MET A 49 -23.41 -21.29 3.13
C MET A 49 -24.20 -21.04 4.41
N ILE A 50 -23.87 -19.99 5.17
CA ILE A 50 -24.59 -19.56 6.36
C ILE A 50 -26.05 -19.12 6.04
N PHE A 51 -26.23 -18.32 4.99
CA PHE A 51 -27.53 -17.71 4.66
C PHE A 51 -28.45 -18.64 3.84
N PHE A 52 -27.91 -19.37 2.89
CA PHE A 52 -28.69 -20.15 1.93
C PHE A 52 -28.60 -21.67 2.12
N GLY A 53 -27.63 -22.14 2.91
CA GLY A 53 -27.41 -23.58 3.10
C GLY A 53 -27.08 -24.34 1.81
N SER A 54 -26.74 -23.62 0.70
CA SER A 54 -26.50 -24.23 -0.60
C SER A 54 -25.05 -23.99 -1.05
N ALA A 55 -24.30 -25.06 -1.16
CA ALA A 55 -22.91 -25.01 -1.62
C ALA A 55 -22.82 -24.57 -3.10
N ILE A 56 -23.81 -24.92 -3.93
CA ILE A 56 -23.82 -24.57 -5.36
C ILE A 56 -23.91 -23.05 -5.56
N LEU A 57 -24.82 -22.40 -4.83
CA LEU A 57 -24.94 -20.93 -4.86
C LEU A 57 -23.66 -20.27 -4.34
N GLY A 58 -23.02 -20.84 -3.31
CA GLY A 58 -21.75 -20.37 -2.77
C GLY A 58 -20.62 -20.36 -3.81
N ILE A 59 -20.53 -21.42 -4.59
CA ILE A 59 -19.53 -21.53 -5.67
C ILE A 59 -19.79 -20.45 -6.73
N VAL A 60 -21.02 -20.27 -7.19
CA VAL A 60 -21.34 -19.29 -8.24
C VAL A 60 -21.05 -17.86 -7.78
N VAL A 61 -21.51 -17.47 -6.60
CA VAL A 61 -21.27 -16.13 -6.04
C VAL A 61 -19.80 -15.94 -5.72
N GLY A 62 -19.13 -16.96 -5.18
CA GLY A 62 -17.69 -16.94 -4.89
C GLY A 62 -16.83 -16.69 -6.13
N VAL A 63 -17.14 -17.34 -7.25
CA VAL A 63 -16.45 -17.12 -8.53
C VAL A 63 -16.67 -15.70 -9.05
N LEU A 64 -17.91 -15.18 -8.98
CA LEU A 64 -18.21 -13.82 -9.43
C LEU A 64 -17.49 -12.74 -8.63
N LEU A 65 -17.43 -12.87 -7.30
CA LEU A 65 -16.73 -11.92 -6.44
C LEU A 65 -15.20 -12.03 -6.57
N ALA A 66 -14.69 -13.24 -6.75
CA ALA A 66 -13.27 -13.49 -6.94
C ALA A 66 -12.69 -12.78 -8.19
N ILE A 67 -13.50 -12.51 -9.22
CA ILE A 67 -13.05 -11.79 -10.43
C ILE A 67 -12.61 -10.34 -10.11
N LYS A 68 -13.25 -9.67 -9.15
CA LYS A 68 -12.91 -8.29 -8.75
C LYS A 68 -11.85 -8.21 -7.63
N ALA A 69 -11.61 -9.28 -6.91
CA ALA A 69 -10.69 -9.33 -5.78
C ALA A 69 -9.23 -8.94 -6.11
N PRO A 70 -8.65 -9.35 -7.25
CA PRO A 70 -7.28 -8.97 -7.58
C PRO A 70 -7.06 -7.46 -7.70
N GLY A 71 -8.02 -6.73 -8.28
CA GLY A 71 -7.91 -5.27 -8.40
C GLY A 71 -7.83 -4.57 -7.04
N ILE A 72 -8.65 -4.99 -6.08
CA ILE A 72 -8.66 -4.43 -4.72
C ILE A 72 -7.36 -4.79 -3.99
N TYR A 73 -6.88 -6.02 -4.15
CA TYR A 73 -5.62 -6.46 -3.55
C TYR A 73 -4.41 -5.71 -4.11
N ALA A 74 -4.36 -5.49 -5.43
CA ALA A 74 -3.29 -4.72 -6.08
C ALA A 74 -3.23 -3.27 -5.54
N GLU A 75 -4.39 -2.63 -5.40
CA GLU A 75 -4.46 -1.26 -4.88
C GLU A 75 -4.03 -1.16 -3.42
N PHE A 76 -4.40 -2.15 -2.60
CA PHE A 76 -3.95 -2.24 -1.22
C PHE A 76 -2.42 -2.42 -1.13
N ARG A 77 -1.84 -3.32 -1.92
CA ARG A 77 -0.39 -3.57 -1.95
C ARG A 77 0.38 -2.36 -2.46
N LYS A 78 -0.14 -1.65 -3.49
CA LYS A 78 0.42 -0.40 -3.97
C LYS A 78 0.48 0.66 -2.86
N LYS A 79 -0.63 0.89 -2.16
CA LYS A 79 -0.68 1.85 -1.05
C LYS A 79 0.32 1.50 0.06
N GLN A 80 0.41 0.22 0.42
CA GLN A 80 1.36 -0.26 1.42
C GLN A 80 2.82 -0.03 0.99
N ARG A 81 3.15 -0.28 -0.28
CA ARG A 81 4.48 -0.04 -0.83
C ARG A 81 4.84 1.45 -0.80
N LEU A 82 3.93 2.33 -1.24
CA LEU A 82 4.14 3.77 -1.21
C LEU A 82 4.29 4.31 0.21
N LYS A 83 3.52 3.79 1.18
CA LYS A 83 3.71 4.13 2.60
C LYS A 83 5.11 3.72 3.08
N SER A 84 5.56 2.52 2.73
CA SER A 84 6.91 2.05 3.08
C SER A 84 8.02 2.90 2.44
N ILE A 85 7.88 3.29 1.16
CA ILE A 85 8.85 4.18 0.48
C ILE A 85 8.90 5.55 1.18
N ARG A 86 7.77 6.09 1.62
CA ARG A 86 7.70 7.36 2.35
C ARG A 86 8.45 7.29 3.69
N GLU A 87 8.28 6.19 4.44
CA GLU A 87 9.02 5.93 5.68
C GLU A 87 10.54 5.84 5.40
N GLN A 88 10.92 5.05 4.41
CA GLN A 88 12.32 4.90 4.01
C GLN A 88 12.92 6.23 3.51
N PHE A 89 12.12 7.05 2.82
CA PHE A 89 12.57 8.37 2.36
C PHE A 89 12.79 9.35 3.52
N ARG A 90 11.95 9.34 4.55
CA ARG A 90 12.18 10.13 5.77
C ARG A 90 13.52 9.75 6.42
N ASP A 91 13.80 8.46 6.56
CA ASP A 91 15.03 7.98 7.19
C ASP A 91 16.27 8.26 6.31
N LEU A 92 16.09 8.23 4.98
CA LEU A 92 17.10 8.73 4.04
C LEU A 92 17.43 10.21 4.29
N LEU A 93 16.42 11.06 4.46
CA LEU A 93 16.64 12.48 4.75
C LEU A 93 17.37 12.68 6.08
N GLU A 94 17.14 11.82 7.08
CA GLU A 94 17.88 11.86 8.35
C GLU A 94 19.37 11.55 8.14
N SER A 95 19.71 10.50 7.39
CA SER A 95 21.10 10.16 7.04
C SER A 95 21.77 11.25 6.20
N LEU A 96 21.07 11.80 5.21
CA LEU A 96 21.59 12.94 4.41
C LEU A 96 21.85 14.18 5.28
N SER A 97 20.95 14.46 6.24
CA SER A 97 21.12 15.57 7.18
C SER A 97 22.38 15.40 8.04
N ALA A 98 22.64 14.19 8.53
CA ALA A 98 23.84 13.87 9.30
C ALA A 98 25.09 14.08 8.41
N SER A 99 25.09 13.58 7.19
CA SER A 99 26.20 13.71 6.24
C SER A 99 26.50 15.17 5.86
N TYR A 100 25.47 15.97 5.56
CA TYR A 100 25.65 17.41 5.30
C TYR A 100 26.10 18.18 6.54
N SER A 101 25.67 17.75 7.74
CA SER A 101 26.14 18.34 9.01
C SER A 101 27.60 18.07 9.29
N ALA A 102 28.12 16.94 8.80
CA ALA A 102 29.53 16.58 8.84
C ALA A 102 30.36 17.27 7.74
N GLY A 103 29.73 18.11 6.90
CA GLY A 103 30.41 18.84 5.83
C GLY A 103 30.70 18.01 4.58
N ARG A 104 30.01 16.88 4.41
CA ARG A 104 30.10 16.05 3.19
C ARG A 104 29.55 16.79 1.99
N ASN A 105 30.18 16.58 0.83
CA ASN A 105 29.61 17.01 -0.45
C ASN A 105 28.44 16.11 -0.87
N THR A 106 27.68 16.52 -1.87
CA THR A 106 26.47 15.78 -2.30
C THR A 106 26.75 14.34 -2.73
N PRO A 107 27.75 14.03 -3.59
CA PRO A 107 28.07 12.64 -3.94
C PRO A 107 28.43 11.77 -2.73
N ASP A 108 29.25 12.28 -1.83
CA ASP A 108 29.65 11.54 -0.64
C ASP A 108 28.46 11.34 0.32
N ALA A 109 27.61 12.37 0.50
CA ALA A 109 26.43 12.28 1.34
C ALA A 109 25.44 11.21 0.85
N PHE A 110 25.20 11.11 -0.46
CA PHE A 110 24.34 10.07 -1.03
C PHE A 110 24.98 8.69 -0.96
N SER A 111 26.31 8.59 -1.07
CA SER A 111 27.03 7.32 -0.87
C SER A 111 26.96 6.84 0.57
N ASP A 112 27.19 7.72 1.54
CA ASP A 112 27.07 7.40 2.98
C ASP A 112 25.64 6.99 3.31
N ALA A 113 24.65 7.74 2.84
CA ALA A 113 23.24 7.41 3.03
C ALA A 113 22.84 6.06 2.41
N THR A 114 23.44 5.66 1.29
CA THR A 114 23.21 4.32 0.73
C THR A 114 23.68 3.21 1.67
N ASN A 115 24.85 3.38 2.27
CA ASN A 115 25.38 2.41 3.24
C ASN A 115 24.49 2.31 4.49
N ASP A 116 24.00 3.45 5.00
CA ASP A 116 23.12 3.52 6.15
C ASP A 116 21.78 2.82 5.83
N MET A 117 21.14 3.18 4.71
CA MET A 117 19.87 2.58 4.29
C MET A 117 20.00 1.09 4.00
N THR A 118 21.13 0.65 3.43
CA THR A 118 21.43 -0.78 3.23
C THR A 118 21.52 -1.52 4.57
N SER A 119 22.11 -0.89 5.57
CA SER A 119 22.24 -1.47 6.92
C SER A 119 20.89 -1.58 7.65
N ILE A 120 19.97 -0.63 7.42
CA ILE A 120 18.65 -0.58 8.07
C ILE A 120 17.63 -1.47 7.35
N TYR A 121 17.54 -1.37 6.02
CA TYR A 121 16.47 -1.95 5.21
C TYR A 121 16.90 -3.13 4.35
N GLY A 122 18.22 -3.36 4.19
CA GLY A 122 18.79 -4.39 3.32
C GLY A 122 18.87 -3.99 1.86
N GLU A 123 19.69 -4.71 1.10
CA GLU A 123 20.00 -4.45 -0.32
C GLU A 123 18.77 -4.52 -1.26
N GLU A 124 17.75 -5.29 -0.87
CA GLU A 124 16.55 -5.51 -1.69
C GLU A 124 15.46 -4.43 -1.49
N SER A 125 15.69 -3.43 -0.62
CA SER A 125 14.71 -2.38 -0.35
C SER A 125 14.58 -1.40 -1.51
N ASP A 126 13.37 -0.83 -1.65
CA ASP A 126 13.09 0.10 -2.75
C ASP A 126 13.98 1.34 -2.69
N ILE A 127 14.24 1.89 -1.50
CA ILE A 127 15.07 3.09 -1.34
C ILE A 127 16.55 2.82 -1.64
N VAL A 128 17.09 1.66 -1.29
CA VAL A 128 18.49 1.32 -1.57
C VAL A 128 18.70 1.19 -3.08
N ARG A 129 17.78 0.54 -3.79
CA ARG A 129 17.81 0.45 -5.25
C ARG A 129 17.80 1.83 -5.92
N GLU A 130 16.99 2.75 -5.42
CA GLU A 130 16.97 4.13 -5.93
C GLU A 130 18.26 4.87 -5.64
N LEU A 131 18.81 4.72 -4.45
CA LEU A 131 20.10 5.33 -4.09
C LEU A 131 21.27 4.78 -4.93
N GLU A 132 21.25 3.48 -5.26
CA GLU A 132 22.23 2.89 -6.18
C GLU A 132 22.11 3.47 -7.58
N LEU A 133 20.88 3.72 -8.08
CA LEU A 133 20.66 4.41 -9.35
C LEU A 133 21.18 5.85 -9.29
N ILE A 134 20.86 6.60 -8.23
CA ILE A 134 21.32 7.95 -8.02
C ILE A 134 22.85 7.99 -7.97
N ASN A 135 23.49 7.14 -7.19
CA ASN A 135 24.95 7.07 -7.09
C ASN A 135 25.61 6.69 -8.44
N THR A 136 24.98 5.80 -9.19
CA THR A 136 25.46 5.44 -10.54
C THR A 136 25.35 6.65 -11.49
N GLY A 137 24.25 7.40 -11.42
CA GLY A 137 24.07 8.62 -12.17
C GLY A 137 25.11 9.69 -11.84
N LEU A 138 25.38 9.89 -10.54
CA LEU A 138 26.40 10.84 -10.08
C LEU A 138 27.81 10.45 -10.57
N LYS A 139 28.15 9.16 -10.55
CA LYS A 139 29.41 8.65 -11.12
C LYS A 139 29.52 8.89 -12.63
N ASN A 140 28.39 8.91 -13.32
CA ASN A 140 28.30 9.23 -14.75
C ASN A 140 28.20 10.74 -15.05
N ASN A 141 28.45 11.61 -14.05
CA ASN A 141 28.34 13.05 -14.12
C ASN A 141 26.94 13.58 -14.49
N ILE A 142 25.90 12.85 -14.15
CA ILE A 142 24.53 13.34 -14.25
C ILE A 142 24.22 14.20 -13.03
N ASN A 143 23.58 15.35 -13.25
CA ASN A 143 23.24 16.26 -12.17
C ASN A 143 22.26 15.61 -11.20
N ILE A 144 22.50 15.78 -9.91
CA ILE A 144 21.66 15.20 -8.83
C ILE A 144 20.19 15.63 -8.94
N GLU A 145 19.93 16.85 -9.39
CA GLU A 145 18.58 17.38 -9.55
C GLU A 145 17.76 16.55 -10.55
N VAL A 146 18.40 16.15 -11.65
CA VAL A 146 17.76 15.33 -12.70
C VAL A 146 17.42 13.94 -12.14
N LEU A 147 18.32 13.36 -11.33
CA LEU A 147 18.13 12.06 -10.72
C LEU A 147 17.03 12.07 -9.65
N LEU A 148 16.97 13.13 -8.84
CA LEU A 148 15.92 13.31 -7.85
C LEU A 148 14.54 13.56 -8.49
N GLN A 149 14.49 14.32 -9.58
CA GLN A 149 13.26 14.55 -10.34
C GLN A 149 12.76 13.25 -10.99
N ASP A 150 13.67 12.43 -11.54
CA ASP A 150 13.34 11.12 -12.10
C ASP A 150 12.75 10.19 -11.02
N PHE A 151 13.38 10.13 -9.85
CA PHE A 151 12.87 9.37 -8.71
C PHE A 151 11.47 9.89 -8.28
N ALA A 152 11.30 11.21 -8.16
CA ALA A 152 10.03 11.83 -7.79
C ALA A 152 8.90 11.47 -8.77
N GLN A 153 9.15 11.49 -10.07
CA GLN A 153 8.18 11.11 -11.09
C GLN A 153 7.79 9.63 -11.00
N ARG A 154 8.74 8.75 -10.74
CA ARG A 154 8.51 7.31 -10.65
C ARG A 154 7.83 6.87 -9.36
N CYS A 155 8.07 7.54 -8.24
CA CYS A 155 7.40 7.22 -6.98
C CYS A 155 6.05 7.94 -6.82
N GLY A 156 5.87 9.13 -7.41
CA GLY A 156 4.64 9.92 -7.37
C GLY A 156 4.20 10.32 -5.96
N LEU A 157 5.13 10.41 -5.03
CA LEU A 157 4.90 10.95 -3.70
C LEU A 157 5.11 12.47 -3.72
N ASP A 158 4.11 13.21 -3.26
CA ASP A 158 4.17 14.68 -3.21
C ASP A 158 5.33 15.18 -2.35
N ASP A 159 5.67 14.44 -1.29
CA ASP A 159 6.77 14.78 -0.39
C ASP A 159 8.13 14.68 -1.12
N VAL A 160 8.34 13.64 -1.93
CA VAL A 160 9.55 13.45 -2.74
C VAL A 160 9.63 14.50 -3.84
N THR A 161 8.50 14.80 -4.49
CA THR A 161 8.42 15.82 -5.54
C THR A 161 8.74 17.22 -4.99
N SER A 162 8.18 17.55 -3.83
CA SER A 162 8.43 18.82 -3.14
C SER A 162 9.91 18.94 -2.76
N PHE A 163 10.49 17.87 -2.21
CA PHE A 163 11.91 17.82 -1.88
C PHE A 163 12.78 18.03 -3.12
N ALA A 164 12.54 17.30 -4.20
CA ALA A 164 13.33 17.42 -5.44
C ALA A 164 13.31 18.85 -5.99
N ASN A 165 12.14 19.51 -5.98
CA ASN A 165 11.98 20.89 -6.44
C ASN A 165 12.77 21.89 -5.56
N VAL A 166 12.62 21.77 -4.24
CA VAL A 166 13.31 22.69 -3.31
C VAL A 166 14.82 22.43 -3.32
N PHE A 167 15.23 21.17 -3.40
CA PHE A 167 16.63 20.78 -3.48
C PHE A 167 17.28 21.35 -4.75
N GLU A 168 16.62 21.27 -5.91
CA GLU A 168 17.09 21.83 -7.17
C GLU A 168 17.37 23.34 -7.04
N VAL A 169 16.40 24.10 -6.53
CA VAL A 169 16.55 25.55 -6.35
C VAL A 169 17.70 25.86 -5.40
N CYS A 170 17.77 25.17 -4.27
CA CYS A 170 18.78 25.39 -3.25
C CYS A 170 20.20 25.05 -3.77
N ASN A 171 20.35 23.91 -4.45
CA ASN A 171 21.63 23.45 -4.98
C ASN A 171 22.18 24.40 -6.07
N ARG A 172 21.31 24.92 -6.95
CA ARG A 172 21.69 25.87 -8.00
C ARG A 172 22.06 27.27 -7.47
N GLN A 173 21.41 27.71 -6.40
CA GLN A 173 21.64 29.03 -5.81
C GLN A 173 22.74 29.03 -4.74
N GLY A 174 23.35 27.89 -4.45
CA GLY A 174 24.35 27.76 -3.38
C GLY A 174 23.77 27.90 -1.99
N GLY A 175 22.51 27.48 -1.81
CA GLY A 175 21.78 27.54 -0.55
C GLY A 175 22.21 26.44 0.45
N ASP A 176 21.66 26.51 1.64
CA ASP A 176 21.91 25.55 2.73
C ASP A 176 21.10 24.25 2.53
N LEU A 177 21.72 23.28 1.87
CA LEU A 177 21.13 21.93 1.64
C LEU A 177 20.79 21.21 2.94
N LYS A 178 21.59 21.38 4.00
CA LYS A 178 21.30 20.81 5.32
C LYS A 178 19.95 21.31 5.84
N ARG A 179 19.70 22.60 5.70
CA ARG A 179 18.43 23.19 6.12
C ARG A 179 17.26 22.62 5.33
N VAL A 180 17.38 22.49 4.01
CA VAL A 180 16.35 21.93 3.15
C VAL A 180 16.02 20.49 3.54
N VAL A 181 17.05 19.66 3.70
CA VAL A 181 16.88 18.24 4.09
C VAL A 181 16.20 18.13 5.44
N ASN A 182 16.63 18.89 6.45
CA ASN A 182 16.04 18.88 7.79
C ASN A 182 14.58 19.32 7.77
N GLN A 183 14.26 20.43 7.11
CA GLN A 183 12.90 20.93 7.04
C GLN A 183 11.97 19.92 6.35
N THR A 184 12.41 19.28 5.28
CA THR A 184 11.60 18.29 4.59
C THR A 184 11.38 17.04 5.45
N ARG A 185 12.43 16.57 6.14
CA ARG A 185 12.30 15.46 7.09
C ARG A 185 11.28 15.78 8.19
N ASP A 186 11.38 16.96 8.78
CA ASP A 186 10.48 17.37 9.88
C ASP A 186 9.03 17.43 9.38
N ILE A 187 8.77 18.03 8.22
CA ILE A 187 7.43 18.07 7.60
C ILE A 187 6.87 16.65 7.36
N ILE A 188 7.70 15.72 6.85
CA ILE A 188 7.26 14.34 6.62
C ILE A 188 6.97 13.64 7.94
N SER A 189 7.82 13.83 8.95
CA SER A 189 7.64 13.25 10.30
C SER A 189 6.35 13.75 10.94
N ASP A 190 6.10 15.05 10.92
CA ASP A 190 4.87 15.65 11.45
C ASP A 190 3.62 15.11 10.74
N LYS A 191 3.66 15.01 9.41
CA LYS A 191 2.54 14.40 8.64
C LYS A 191 2.29 12.96 9.05
N MET A 192 3.36 12.15 9.19
CA MET A 192 3.23 10.74 9.57
C MET A 192 2.71 10.60 11.00
N GLU A 193 3.11 11.48 11.93
CA GLU A 193 2.60 11.51 13.30
C GLU A 193 1.12 11.84 13.34
N ILE A 194 0.68 12.87 12.62
CA ILE A 194 -0.73 13.24 12.49
C ILE A 194 -1.55 12.09 11.87
N GLU A 195 -1.05 11.45 10.80
CA GLU A 195 -1.72 10.29 10.19
C GLU A 195 -1.90 9.16 11.19
N MET A 196 -0.88 8.85 11.99
CA MET A 196 -0.92 7.81 13.02
C MET A 196 -1.88 8.16 14.16
N GLU A 197 -1.91 9.42 14.58
CA GLU A 197 -2.87 9.92 15.58
C GLU A 197 -4.31 9.76 15.09
N ILE A 198 -4.59 10.15 13.85
CA ILE A 198 -5.91 9.99 13.24
C ILE A 198 -6.26 8.51 13.10
N GLU A 199 -5.33 7.65 12.59
CA GLU A 199 -5.55 6.20 12.53
C GLU A 199 -5.92 5.63 13.90
N THR A 200 -5.27 6.09 14.96
CA THR A 200 -5.53 5.65 16.34
C THR A 200 -6.90 6.12 16.83
N MET A 201 -7.27 7.40 16.58
CA MET A 201 -8.58 7.94 16.95
C MET A 201 -9.74 7.19 16.29
N ILE A 202 -9.60 6.85 15.02
CA ILE A 202 -10.66 6.15 14.28
C ILE A 202 -10.62 4.62 14.43
N ALA A 203 -9.54 4.05 15.01
CA ALA A 203 -9.40 2.61 15.19
C ALA A 203 -10.53 2.02 16.05
N GLY A 204 -10.96 2.76 17.08
CA GLY A 204 -12.10 2.38 17.91
C GLY A 204 -13.38 2.23 17.09
N SER A 205 -13.72 3.24 16.32
CA SER A 205 -14.92 3.24 15.46
C SER A 205 -14.85 2.18 14.35
N LYS A 206 -13.68 1.94 13.77
CA LYS A 206 -13.47 0.86 12.78
C LYS A 206 -13.67 -0.53 13.42
N ASN A 207 -13.15 -0.74 14.62
CA ASN A 207 -13.34 -2.00 15.34
C ASN A 207 -14.80 -2.22 15.70
N GLU A 208 -15.50 -1.21 16.20
CA GLU A 208 -16.93 -1.28 16.50
C GLU A 208 -17.73 -1.64 15.24
N LEU A 209 -17.48 -0.98 14.12
CA LEU A 209 -18.12 -1.30 12.84
C LEU A 209 -17.84 -2.76 12.41
N ASN A 210 -16.61 -3.22 12.54
CA ASN A 210 -16.24 -4.60 12.21
C ASN A 210 -16.99 -5.60 13.11
N ILE A 211 -17.10 -5.33 14.43
CA ILE A 211 -17.84 -6.18 15.37
C ILE A 211 -19.33 -6.19 14.99
N MET A 212 -19.94 -5.03 14.73
CA MET A 212 -21.33 -4.94 14.30
C MET A 212 -21.61 -5.71 12.99
N MET A 213 -20.61 -5.82 12.12
CA MET A 213 -20.72 -6.57 10.86
C MET A 213 -20.52 -8.07 11.03
N VAL A 214 -19.67 -8.51 11.94
CA VAL A 214 -19.38 -9.93 12.15
C VAL A 214 -20.43 -10.59 13.04
N MET A 215 -20.95 -9.88 14.05
CA MET A 215 -21.90 -10.43 15.02
C MET A 215 -23.16 -11.06 14.41
N PRO A 216 -23.90 -10.41 13.49
CA PRO A 216 -25.06 -11.04 12.86
C PRO A 216 -24.73 -12.33 12.10
N LEU A 217 -23.55 -12.36 11.44
CA LEU A 217 -23.07 -13.57 10.74
C LEU A 217 -22.82 -14.72 11.71
N LEU A 218 -22.22 -14.43 12.86
CA LEU A 218 -21.99 -15.42 13.92
C LEU A 218 -23.32 -15.94 14.50
N ILE A 219 -24.28 -15.04 14.79
CA ILE A 219 -25.58 -15.41 15.34
C ILE A 219 -26.32 -16.32 14.37
N VAL A 220 -26.41 -15.94 13.09
CA VAL A 220 -27.08 -16.75 12.06
C VAL A 220 -26.36 -18.08 11.86
N GLY A 221 -25.04 -18.10 11.87
CA GLY A 221 -24.22 -19.31 11.77
C GLY A 221 -24.45 -20.27 12.95
N MET A 222 -24.51 -19.75 14.17
CA MET A 222 -24.83 -20.57 15.38
C MET A 222 -26.24 -21.12 15.33
N MET A 223 -27.25 -20.33 14.98
CA MET A 223 -28.64 -20.79 14.84
C MET A 223 -28.77 -21.88 13.77
N SER A 224 -28.06 -21.74 12.65
CA SER A 224 -28.02 -22.73 11.59
C SER A 224 -27.39 -24.05 12.06
N GLY A 225 -26.30 -23.96 12.84
CA GLY A 225 -25.62 -25.13 13.41
C GLY A 225 -26.42 -25.87 14.49
N MET A 226 -27.32 -25.19 15.21
CA MET A 226 -28.19 -25.76 16.22
C MET A 226 -29.46 -26.46 15.64
N GLY A 227 -29.57 -26.55 14.32
CA GLY A 227 -30.70 -27.19 13.66
C GLY A 227 -32.01 -26.39 13.71
N ILE A 228 -31.95 -25.10 14.14
CA ILE A 228 -33.07 -24.17 14.08
C ILE A 228 -33.20 -23.67 12.65
N SER A 229 -33.52 -24.58 11.75
CA SER A 229 -33.47 -24.35 10.30
C SER A 229 -34.76 -23.75 9.72
N SER A 230 -35.40 -22.79 10.40
CA SER A 230 -36.41 -21.95 9.72
C SER A 230 -35.80 -21.13 8.56
N LEU A 231 -34.49 -20.93 8.58
CA LEU A 231 -33.70 -20.31 7.48
C LEU A 231 -33.43 -21.29 6.31
N GLY A 232 -33.64 -22.60 6.48
CA GLY A 232 -33.33 -23.61 5.47
C GLY A 232 -34.42 -23.82 4.39
N THR A 233 -35.63 -23.30 4.58
CA THR A 233 -36.67 -23.34 3.55
C THR A 233 -36.42 -22.29 2.49
N ASN A 234 -36.05 -22.74 1.28
CA ASN A 234 -35.82 -21.86 0.12
C ASN A 234 -37.14 -21.60 -0.64
N THR A 235 -38.21 -21.22 0.06
CA THR A 235 -39.38 -20.68 -0.63
C THR A 235 -39.03 -19.36 -1.31
N PRO A 236 -39.59 -19.06 -2.49
CA PRO A 236 -39.19 -17.87 -3.26
C PRO A 236 -39.33 -16.57 -2.45
N VAL A 237 -40.30 -16.49 -1.56
CA VAL A 237 -40.50 -15.34 -0.65
C VAL A 237 -39.33 -15.18 0.35
N ILE A 238 -38.88 -16.27 0.95
CA ILE A 238 -37.77 -16.25 1.92
C ILE A 238 -36.46 -15.92 1.25
N VAL A 239 -36.23 -16.38 0.01
CA VAL A 239 -35.05 -16.02 -0.79
C VAL A 239 -35.01 -14.52 -1.07
N VAL A 240 -36.13 -13.91 -1.43
CA VAL A 240 -36.23 -12.47 -1.64
C VAL A 240 -35.93 -11.69 -0.38
N ILE A 241 -36.48 -12.09 0.76
CA ILE A 241 -36.21 -11.45 2.06
C ILE A 241 -34.73 -11.54 2.42
N LYS A 242 -34.08 -12.71 2.25
CA LYS A 242 -32.62 -12.87 2.46
C LYS A 242 -31.80 -11.97 1.59
N LEU A 243 -32.14 -11.83 0.30
CA LEU A 243 -31.44 -10.94 -0.62
C LEU A 243 -31.58 -9.47 -0.22
N VAL A 244 -32.78 -9.05 0.19
CA VAL A 244 -33.01 -7.67 0.69
C VAL A 244 -32.18 -7.41 1.95
N CYS A 245 -32.16 -8.35 2.92
CA CYS A 245 -31.35 -8.22 4.13
C CYS A 245 -29.86 -8.11 3.81
N ILE A 246 -29.33 -8.96 2.91
CA ILE A 246 -27.92 -8.88 2.48
C ILE A 246 -27.66 -7.54 1.79
N GLY A 247 -28.58 -7.04 0.94
CA GLY A 247 -28.47 -5.75 0.29
C GLY A 247 -28.37 -4.59 1.28
N ILE A 248 -29.23 -4.56 2.29
CA ILE A 248 -29.19 -3.55 3.37
C ILE A 248 -27.87 -3.64 4.13
N PHE A 249 -27.40 -4.86 4.40
CA PHE A 249 -26.16 -5.10 5.13
C PHE A 249 -24.93 -4.60 4.39
N VAL A 250 -24.84 -4.89 3.08
CA VAL A 250 -23.77 -4.38 2.20
C VAL A 250 -23.82 -2.85 2.12
N LEU A 251 -25.02 -2.28 2.04
CA LEU A 251 -25.22 -0.83 1.97
C LEU A 251 -24.76 -0.15 3.27
N ALA A 252 -25.12 -0.72 4.42
CA ALA A 252 -24.66 -0.26 5.73
C ALA A 252 -23.14 -0.32 5.87
N TYR A 253 -22.51 -1.40 5.38
CA TYR A 253 -21.05 -1.51 5.35
C TYR A 253 -20.39 -0.45 4.50
N VAL A 254 -20.86 -0.24 3.27
CA VAL A 254 -20.32 0.78 2.36
C VAL A 254 -20.45 2.19 2.95
N ILE A 255 -21.58 2.49 3.57
CA ILE A 255 -21.78 3.79 4.23
C ILE A 255 -20.86 3.91 5.46
N GLY A 256 -20.79 2.88 6.29
CA GLY A 256 -19.95 2.87 7.49
C GLY A 256 -18.47 3.03 7.15
N THR A 257 -17.95 2.28 6.18
CA THR A 257 -16.56 2.42 5.73
C THR A 257 -16.29 3.79 5.11
N LYS A 258 -17.25 4.37 4.37
CA LYS A 258 -17.09 5.70 3.79
C LYS A 258 -17.07 6.82 4.83
N ILE A 259 -17.79 6.65 5.94
CA ILE A 259 -17.78 7.62 7.06
C ILE A 259 -16.49 7.52 7.86
N THR A 260 -15.96 6.30 8.04
CA THR A 260 -14.72 6.07 8.80
C THR A 260 -13.45 6.20 7.97
N ASP A 261 -13.53 6.29 6.64
CA ASP A 261 -12.39 6.47 5.73
C ASP A 261 -12.16 7.96 5.49
N ILE A 262 -11.52 8.61 6.45
CA ILE A 262 -11.08 10.00 6.33
C ILE A 262 -9.87 10.00 5.39
N LYS A 263 -10.05 10.57 4.19
CA LYS A 263 -8.91 10.82 3.28
C LYS A 263 -8.08 11.97 3.86
N ILE A 264 -6.86 11.66 4.22
CA ILE A 264 -5.81 12.61 4.60
C ILE A 264 -4.96 12.89 3.38
#